data_880a83b8106d4bdb3df877a117cc8d4f
#
_entry.id   880a83b8106d4bdb3df877a117cc8d4f
#
_cell.length_a   1.000
_cell.length_b   1.000
_cell.length_c   1.000
_cell.angle_alpha   90.00
_cell.angle_beta   90.00
_cell.angle_gamma   90.00
#
_symmetry.space_group_name_H-M   'P 1'
#
loop_
_entity.id
_entity.type
_entity.pdbx_description
1 polymer ?
#
loop_
_entity_poly.entity_id
_entity_poly.type
_entity_poly.pdbx_seq_one_letter_code
_entity_poly.pdbx_strand_id
1 'polypeptide(L)'
;MITPDWTSFRAILIKNKIPQNQHHYYAKWIEQFLVFIHDLNAAYTISSIKAEDINHFLQDIDGKSDLNHWQFRQLLHALKLFLISLYHLSWAKEFDWDYWQAAAQKLPDNHATVARDYTEFSKQPSKTPKTPSKSNNPSHNSLLEKLIYSLRSGNYAIRTEQTYATWVKRFLFFHHSINADDLNDDHATQYLNYLAVDRRVASNTQSVVLNALCFLFKKVLDKPLDVKGFKLANRPRKLPVVLTTDEIRSLLSQMHGIYALLAGLQYGTGMRLMEVIRLRVQDIDEGYQQIIIRNAKGNKDRLVPLPECYREQLLSQIAFVSTQHKLDLKNGHGEVYLPDALSRKYPNAAKELRWQYLFPASRISSDPRTGAVRRHHLHETSLQKKIKQATTDANLLKRVSSHTLRHSFATHLLENGYDIRTVQELLGHSDVSTTMIYTHVLNKPGLSVRSPADLINIKPHDVMNK
;
A
#
# COMPACT_ATOMS: atom_id res chain seq x y z
N MET A 1 17.36 6.85 -39.00
CA MET A 1 16.66 5.90 -38.07
C MET A 1 17.68 4.90 -37.56
N ILE A 2 17.75 4.66 -36.26
CA ILE A 2 18.69 3.69 -35.66
C ILE A 2 18.32 2.29 -36.15
N THR A 3 19.25 1.57 -36.77
CA THR A 3 19.05 0.16 -37.16
C THR A 3 19.68 -0.75 -36.13
N PRO A 4 18.89 -1.48 -35.35
CA PRO A 4 19.42 -2.39 -34.32
C PRO A 4 19.97 -3.68 -34.96
N ASP A 5 20.88 -4.32 -34.25
CA ASP A 5 21.34 -5.67 -34.61
C ASP A 5 20.31 -6.71 -34.23
N TRP A 6 19.38 -6.95 -35.15
CA TRP A 6 18.29 -7.91 -34.95
C TRP A 6 18.79 -9.37 -34.82
N THR A 7 19.93 -9.69 -35.42
CA THR A 7 20.49 -11.05 -35.33
C THR A 7 20.97 -11.34 -33.92
N SER A 8 21.76 -10.44 -33.35
CA SER A 8 22.22 -10.54 -31.96
C SER A 8 21.06 -10.45 -30.97
N PHE A 9 20.07 -9.58 -31.23
CA PHE A 9 18.90 -9.50 -30.37
C PHE A 9 18.11 -10.81 -30.34
N ARG A 10 17.91 -11.44 -31.51
CA ARG A 10 17.23 -12.75 -31.57
C ARG A 10 18.00 -13.83 -30.81
N ALA A 11 19.34 -13.84 -30.90
CA ALA A 11 20.17 -14.76 -30.11
C ALA A 11 19.99 -14.56 -28.62
N ILE A 12 19.86 -13.31 -28.15
CA ILE A 12 19.57 -12.96 -26.76
C ILE A 12 18.19 -13.48 -26.34
N LEU A 13 17.18 -13.34 -27.18
CA LEU A 13 15.82 -13.86 -26.87
C LEU A 13 15.86 -15.39 -26.70
N ILE A 14 16.58 -16.11 -27.55
CA ILE A 14 16.75 -17.57 -27.44
C ILE A 14 17.48 -17.93 -26.16
N LYS A 15 18.60 -17.26 -25.86
CA LYS A 15 19.36 -17.47 -24.60
C LYS A 15 18.50 -17.27 -23.34
N ASN A 16 17.57 -16.33 -23.37
CA ASN A 16 16.63 -16.05 -22.28
C ASN A 16 15.36 -16.92 -22.32
N LYS A 17 15.35 -17.98 -23.14
CA LYS A 17 14.24 -18.96 -23.26
C LYS A 17 12.89 -18.33 -23.62
N ILE A 18 12.90 -17.24 -24.40
CA ILE A 18 11.68 -16.64 -24.93
C ILE A 18 11.13 -17.51 -26.06
N PRO A 19 9.86 -17.92 -26.03
CA PRO A 19 9.24 -18.72 -27.08
C PRO A 19 9.33 -18.03 -28.45
N GLN A 20 9.66 -18.78 -29.52
CA GLN A 20 9.92 -18.25 -30.85
C GLN A 20 8.72 -17.48 -31.43
N ASN A 21 7.50 -17.91 -31.12
CA ASN A 21 6.26 -17.22 -31.51
C ASN A 21 6.06 -15.86 -30.85
N GLN A 22 6.87 -15.49 -29.83
CA GLN A 22 6.83 -14.18 -29.17
C GLN A 22 7.92 -13.22 -29.69
N HIS A 23 8.92 -13.68 -30.41
CA HIS A 23 10.06 -12.87 -30.84
C HIS A 23 9.63 -11.62 -31.63
N HIS A 24 8.61 -11.74 -32.48
CA HIS A 24 8.10 -10.62 -33.28
C HIS A 24 7.46 -9.52 -32.41
N TYR A 25 6.85 -9.87 -31.27
CA TYR A 25 6.33 -8.87 -30.34
C TYR A 25 7.45 -8.11 -29.64
N TYR A 26 8.54 -8.81 -29.26
CA TYR A 26 9.72 -8.17 -28.68
C TYR A 26 10.37 -7.20 -29.67
N ALA A 27 10.51 -7.60 -30.95
CA ALA A 27 11.02 -6.72 -32.00
C ALA A 27 10.12 -5.48 -32.18
N LYS A 28 8.80 -5.67 -32.25
CA LYS A 28 7.83 -4.58 -32.39
C LYS A 28 7.94 -3.54 -31.25
N TRP A 29 8.13 -3.99 -29.99
CA TRP A 29 8.33 -3.08 -28.86
C TRP A 29 9.58 -2.23 -29.00
N ILE A 30 10.68 -2.85 -29.47
CA ILE A 30 11.92 -2.12 -29.70
C ILE A 30 11.80 -1.15 -30.87
N GLU A 31 11.15 -1.54 -31.97
CA GLU A 31 10.85 -0.64 -33.08
C GLU A 31 10.06 0.59 -32.62
N GLN A 32 9.00 0.41 -31.84
CA GLN A 32 8.24 1.53 -31.30
C GLN A 32 9.08 2.46 -30.42
N PHE A 33 9.95 1.90 -29.59
CA PHE A 33 10.87 2.67 -28.78
C PHE A 33 11.86 3.48 -29.65
N LEU A 34 12.43 2.86 -30.68
CA LEU A 34 13.39 3.54 -31.57
C LEU A 34 12.73 4.63 -32.41
N VAL A 35 11.48 4.43 -32.84
CA VAL A 35 10.71 5.49 -33.52
C VAL A 35 10.49 6.65 -32.56
N PHE A 36 10.07 6.39 -31.34
CA PHE A 36 9.89 7.44 -30.32
C PHE A 36 11.18 8.23 -30.06
N ILE A 37 12.32 7.55 -29.93
CA ILE A 37 13.63 8.18 -29.75
C ILE A 37 14.03 9.04 -30.97
N HIS A 38 13.77 8.53 -32.17
CA HIS A 38 14.03 9.28 -33.42
C HIS A 38 13.17 10.53 -33.51
N ASP A 39 11.89 10.46 -33.08
CA ASP A 39 10.97 11.60 -33.09
C ASP A 39 11.37 12.67 -32.07
N LEU A 40 12.03 12.27 -30.95
CA LEU A 40 12.63 13.22 -30.00
C LEU A 40 13.82 13.97 -30.58
N ASN A 41 14.71 13.26 -31.26
CA ASN A 41 15.87 13.84 -31.93
C ASN A 41 16.46 12.84 -32.99
N ALA A 42 16.40 13.25 -34.25
CA ALA A 42 16.90 12.41 -35.36
C ALA A 42 18.39 12.09 -35.29
N ALA A 43 19.18 12.87 -34.53
CA ALA A 43 20.63 12.65 -34.35
C ALA A 43 20.96 11.67 -33.18
N TYR A 44 19.97 11.13 -32.47
CA TYR A 44 20.19 10.19 -31.36
C TYR A 44 20.91 8.91 -31.87
N THR A 45 21.86 8.47 -31.08
CA THR A 45 22.48 7.15 -31.17
C THR A 45 22.09 6.30 -29.98
N ILE A 46 22.24 4.98 -30.05
CA ILE A 46 21.90 4.10 -28.93
C ILE A 46 22.69 4.46 -27.64
N SER A 47 23.95 4.86 -27.81
CA SER A 47 24.81 5.27 -26.70
C SER A 47 24.43 6.60 -26.05
N SER A 48 23.66 7.44 -26.74
CA SER A 48 23.17 8.72 -26.20
C SER A 48 21.85 8.60 -25.44
N ILE A 49 21.17 7.44 -25.49
CA ILE A 49 19.93 7.19 -24.76
C ILE A 49 20.18 7.23 -23.26
N LYS A 50 19.31 7.93 -22.53
CA LYS A 50 19.37 8.09 -21.06
C LYS A 50 18.15 7.46 -20.37
N ALA A 51 18.24 7.31 -19.06
CA ALA A 51 17.14 6.84 -18.21
C ALA A 51 15.86 7.69 -18.37
N GLU A 52 16.01 9.00 -18.59
CA GLU A 52 14.91 9.94 -18.81
C GLU A 52 14.13 9.61 -20.09
N ASP A 53 14.82 9.22 -21.17
CA ASP A 53 14.18 8.91 -22.45
C ASP A 53 13.30 7.67 -22.34
N ILE A 54 13.73 6.67 -21.56
CA ILE A 54 12.91 5.48 -21.27
C ILE A 54 11.71 5.85 -20.42
N ASN A 55 11.90 6.67 -19.38
CA ASN A 55 10.79 7.13 -18.58
C ASN A 55 9.74 7.85 -19.45
N HIS A 56 10.18 8.74 -20.35
CA HIS A 56 9.29 9.45 -21.28
C HIS A 56 8.56 8.48 -22.22
N PHE A 57 9.27 7.51 -22.78
CA PHE A 57 8.66 6.50 -23.65
C PHE A 57 7.61 5.66 -22.94
N LEU A 58 7.93 5.16 -21.75
CA LEU A 58 7.01 4.35 -20.96
C LEU A 58 5.77 5.14 -20.53
N GLN A 59 5.95 6.43 -20.25
CA GLN A 59 4.86 7.36 -19.95
C GLN A 59 3.99 7.64 -21.16
N ASP A 60 4.58 7.86 -22.33
CA ASP A 60 3.87 8.13 -23.58
C ASP A 60 3.03 6.92 -24.01
N ILE A 61 3.60 5.72 -23.95
CA ILE A 61 2.88 4.48 -24.27
C ILE A 61 1.73 4.23 -23.30
N ASP A 62 1.92 4.47 -22.01
CA ASP A 62 0.86 4.27 -21.02
C ASP A 62 -0.30 5.25 -21.22
N GLY A 63 -0.02 6.49 -21.65
CA GLY A 63 -1.03 7.50 -21.92
C GLY A 63 -1.80 7.30 -23.24
N LYS A 64 -1.21 6.65 -24.23
CA LYS A 64 -1.76 6.51 -25.59
C LYS A 64 -2.36 5.14 -25.88
N SER A 65 -2.03 4.11 -25.13
CA SER A 65 -2.40 2.73 -25.47
C SER A 65 -3.11 2.02 -24.31
N ASP A 66 -4.21 1.33 -24.61
CA ASP A 66 -4.92 0.46 -23.67
C ASP A 66 -4.22 -0.91 -23.54
N LEU A 67 -2.91 -0.87 -23.20
CA LEU A 67 -2.11 -2.07 -23.05
C LEU A 67 -2.56 -2.90 -21.86
N ASN A 68 -2.75 -4.19 -22.09
CA ASN A 68 -2.95 -5.12 -21.02
C ASN A 68 -1.68 -5.24 -20.15
N HIS A 69 -1.87 -5.57 -18.89
CA HIS A 69 -0.80 -5.76 -17.91
C HIS A 69 0.35 -6.67 -18.38
N TRP A 70 0.04 -7.77 -19.09
CA TRP A 70 1.05 -8.70 -19.59
C TRP A 70 1.85 -8.12 -20.78
N GLN A 71 1.20 -7.32 -21.64
CA GLN A 71 1.84 -6.64 -22.77
C GLN A 71 2.86 -5.60 -22.28
N PHE A 72 2.46 -4.82 -21.28
CA PHE A 72 3.36 -3.84 -20.67
C PHE A 72 4.58 -4.50 -20.01
N ARG A 73 4.39 -5.64 -19.34
CA ARG A 73 5.52 -6.43 -18.82
C ARG A 73 6.43 -6.95 -19.92
N GLN A 74 5.86 -7.40 -21.02
CA GLN A 74 6.61 -7.87 -22.18
C GLN A 74 7.44 -6.73 -22.80
N LEU A 75 6.86 -5.54 -22.92
CA LEU A 75 7.57 -4.32 -23.34
C LEU A 75 8.76 -4.02 -22.43
N LEU A 76 8.56 -3.96 -21.12
CA LEU A 76 9.63 -3.72 -20.16
C LEU A 76 10.74 -4.75 -20.25
N HIS A 77 10.39 -6.02 -20.43
CA HIS A 77 11.36 -7.08 -20.58
C HIS A 77 12.14 -6.96 -21.90
N ALA A 78 11.46 -6.59 -22.99
CA ALA A 78 12.11 -6.34 -24.27
C ALA A 78 13.15 -5.19 -24.17
N LEU A 79 12.77 -4.07 -23.57
CA LEU A 79 13.67 -2.93 -23.34
C LEU A 79 14.86 -3.31 -22.47
N LYS A 80 14.62 -4.04 -21.38
CA LYS A 80 15.69 -4.51 -20.49
C LYS A 80 16.70 -5.39 -21.22
N LEU A 81 16.25 -6.35 -22.01
CA LEU A 81 17.13 -7.20 -22.81
C LEU A 81 17.88 -6.41 -23.88
N PHE A 82 17.22 -5.46 -24.52
CA PHE A 82 17.82 -4.63 -25.55
C PHE A 82 18.93 -3.73 -25.00
N LEU A 83 18.64 -2.99 -23.93
CA LEU A 83 19.56 -1.99 -23.38
C LEU A 83 20.69 -2.60 -22.53
N ILE A 84 20.39 -3.64 -21.75
CA ILE A 84 21.37 -4.28 -20.86
C ILE A 84 22.12 -5.41 -21.55
N SER A 85 21.40 -6.33 -22.22
CA SER A 85 22.04 -7.55 -22.72
C SER A 85 22.65 -7.37 -24.12
N LEU A 86 22.06 -6.48 -24.94
CA LEU A 86 22.58 -6.22 -26.29
C LEU A 86 23.58 -5.06 -26.30
N TYR A 87 23.23 -3.91 -25.73
CA TYR A 87 24.04 -2.70 -25.82
C TYR A 87 24.84 -2.37 -24.56
N HIS A 88 24.70 -3.17 -23.49
CA HIS A 88 25.48 -3.09 -22.25
C HIS A 88 25.54 -1.69 -21.61
N LEU A 89 24.46 -0.92 -21.73
CA LEU A 89 24.39 0.43 -21.15
C LEU A 89 24.44 0.36 -19.62
N SER A 90 25.46 1.00 -19.01
CA SER A 90 25.70 0.92 -17.56
C SER A 90 24.52 1.47 -16.75
N TRP A 91 24.00 2.62 -17.12
CA TRP A 91 22.86 3.26 -16.45
C TRP A 91 21.57 2.41 -16.50
N ALA A 92 21.40 1.56 -17.55
CA ALA A 92 20.22 0.71 -17.67
C ALA A 92 20.19 -0.41 -16.62
N LYS A 93 21.31 -0.75 -15.99
CA LYS A 93 21.36 -1.69 -14.85
C LYS A 93 20.83 -1.05 -13.58
N GLU A 94 21.03 0.26 -13.42
CA GLU A 94 20.61 1.04 -12.26
C GLU A 94 19.19 1.58 -12.41
N PHE A 95 18.63 1.52 -13.63
CA PHE A 95 17.27 1.96 -13.92
C PHE A 95 16.25 1.14 -13.11
N ASP A 96 15.25 1.80 -12.51
CA ASP A 96 14.24 1.15 -11.65
C ASP A 96 13.17 0.41 -12.48
N TRP A 97 13.60 -0.68 -13.16
CA TRP A 97 12.69 -1.57 -13.88
C TRP A 97 11.59 -2.14 -13.01
N ASP A 98 11.86 -2.31 -11.73
CA ASP A 98 10.93 -2.90 -10.78
C ASP A 98 9.78 -1.98 -10.44
N TYR A 99 10.03 -0.66 -10.42
CA TYR A 99 8.98 0.34 -10.32
C TYR A 99 7.97 0.18 -11.45
N TRP A 100 8.44 0.17 -12.70
CA TRP A 100 7.56 0.03 -13.86
C TRP A 100 6.88 -1.33 -13.93
N GLN A 101 7.54 -2.40 -13.53
CA GLN A 101 7.02 -3.76 -13.53
C GLN A 101 5.94 -3.99 -12.45
N ALA A 102 6.14 -3.45 -11.25
CA ALA A 102 5.19 -3.57 -10.15
C ALA A 102 3.99 -2.63 -10.33
N ALA A 103 4.23 -1.46 -10.87
CA ALA A 103 3.23 -0.45 -11.10
C ALA A 103 2.34 -0.74 -12.32
N ALA A 104 2.70 -1.71 -13.16
CA ALA A 104 1.83 -2.24 -14.22
C ALA A 104 0.54 -2.93 -13.69
N GLN A 105 0.41 -3.19 -12.38
CA GLN A 105 -0.84 -3.71 -11.82
C GLN A 105 -1.87 -2.58 -11.72
N LYS A 106 -2.93 -2.63 -12.56
CA LYS A 106 -4.12 -1.78 -12.37
C LYS A 106 -4.62 -1.97 -10.94
N LEU A 107 -4.99 -0.88 -10.27
CA LEU A 107 -5.70 -0.97 -9.00
C LEU A 107 -6.98 -1.80 -9.23
N PRO A 108 -7.27 -2.80 -8.37
CA PRO A 108 -8.54 -3.52 -8.50
C PRO A 108 -9.70 -2.55 -8.33
N ASP A 109 -10.79 -2.81 -9.06
CA ASP A 109 -12.01 -1.99 -9.09
C ASP A 109 -12.59 -1.65 -7.71
N ASN A 110 -12.19 -2.41 -6.70
CA ASN A 110 -12.61 -2.29 -5.31
C ASN A 110 -11.49 -1.77 -4.38
N HIS A 111 -10.44 -1.13 -4.93
CA HIS A 111 -9.38 -0.58 -4.10
C HIS A 111 -9.89 0.59 -3.25
N ALA A 112 -9.48 0.65 -1.98
CA ALA A 112 -9.98 1.61 -0.99
C ALA A 112 -9.79 3.10 -1.38
N THR A 113 -8.90 3.41 -2.32
CA THR A 113 -8.69 4.78 -2.82
C THR A 113 -9.71 5.17 -3.88
N VAL A 114 -10.10 4.21 -4.71
CA VAL A 114 -11.02 4.41 -5.84
C VAL A 114 -12.45 4.54 -5.35
N ALA A 115 -12.75 4.01 -4.20
CA ALA A 115 -14.09 3.74 -3.72
C ALA A 115 -14.57 4.69 -2.61
N ARG A 116 -14.07 5.90 -2.49
CA ARG A 116 -14.51 6.89 -1.50
C ARG A 116 -15.56 7.91 -1.97
N ASP A 117 -15.96 7.88 -3.23
CA ASP A 117 -17.03 8.76 -3.74
C ASP A 117 -18.39 8.20 -3.38
N TYR A 118 -19.01 8.79 -2.35
CA TYR A 118 -20.34 8.43 -1.85
C TYR A 118 -21.48 9.25 -2.45
N THR A 119 -21.21 10.17 -3.35
CA THR A 119 -22.15 11.25 -3.71
C THR A 119 -23.09 10.97 -4.87
N GLU A 120 -22.99 9.84 -5.58
CA GLU A 120 -23.94 9.52 -6.64
C GLU A 120 -24.91 8.38 -6.28
N PHE A 121 -25.79 8.64 -5.30
CA PHE A 121 -26.93 7.77 -4.99
C PHE A 121 -28.11 7.91 -5.97
N SER A 122 -28.04 8.74 -6.98
CA SER A 122 -29.20 9.08 -7.82
C SER A 122 -29.19 8.51 -9.24
N LYS A 123 -28.19 7.73 -9.64
CA LYS A 123 -28.19 7.08 -10.96
C LYS A 123 -27.88 5.59 -10.87
N GLN A 124 -28.73 4.82 -11.49
CA GLN A 124 -28.81 3.35 -11.57
C GLN A 124 -27.46 2.61 -11.51
N PRO A 125 -27.40 1.43 -10.88
CA PRO A 125 -26.16 0.66 -10.72
C PRO A 125 -25.65 0.22 -12.09
N SER A 126 -24.64 0.91 -12.61
CA SER A 126 -23.88 0.40 -13.74
C SER A 126 -23.05 -0.78 -13.25
N LYS A 127 -23.31 -1.93 -13.83
CA LYS A 127 -22.59 -3.21 -13.76
C LYS A 127 -21.76 -3.43 -12.49
N THR A 128 -22.39 -4.03 -11.50
CA THR A 128 -21.76 -4.58 -10.28
C THR A 128 -20.47 -5.33 -10.60
N PRO A 129 -19.39 -5.16 -9.77
CA PRO A 129 -18.24 -6.05 -9.82
C PRO A 129 -18.72 -7.49 -9.72
N LYS A 130 -18.08 -8.41 -10.44
CA LYS A 130 -18.39 -9.84 -10.40
C LYS A 130 -18.39 -10.33 -8.95
N THR A 131 -19.54 -10.21 -8.31
CA THR A 131 -19.85 -10.83 -7.01
C THR A 131 -19.86 -12.34 -7.24
N PRO A 132 -19.26 -13.15 -6.37
CA PRO A 132 -19.46 -14.59 -6.45
C PRO A 132 -20.97 -14.87 -6.40
N SER A 133 -21.43 -15.78 -7.24
CA SER A 133 -22.83 -16.16 -7.52
C SER A 133 -23.87 -15.67 -6.51
N LYS A 134 -24.91 -14.99 -7.00
CA LYS A 134 -26.08 -14.56 -6.21
C LYS A 134 -26.60 -15.75 -5.41
N SER A 135 -26.92 -15.54 -4.15
CA SER A 135 -27.70 -16.50 -3.37
C SER A 135 -29.01 -16.78 -4.11
N ASN A 136 -29.45 -18.03 -4.16
CA ASN A 136 -30.75 -18.41 -4.75
C ASN A 136 -31.93 -17.87 -3.95
N ASN A 137 -31.69 -17.25 -2.78
CA ASN A 137 -32.73 -16.68 -1.92
C ASN A 137 -32.82 -15.15 -2.14
N PRO A 138 -33.94 -14.65 -2.71
CA PRO A 138 -34.12 -13.21 -2.97
C PRO A 138 -34.07 -12.34 -1.70
N SER A 139 -34.54 -12.85 -0.55
CA SER A 139 -34.49 -12.11 0.71
C SER A 139 -33.07 -11.84 1.18
N HIS A 140 -32.15 -12.77 0.96
CA HIS A 140 -30.74 -12.61 1.30
C HIS A 140 -30.04 -11.55 0.44
N ASN A 141 -30.40 -11.44 -0.84
CA ASN A 141 -29.83 -10.42 -1.73
C ASN A 141 -30.30 -9.01 -1.30
N SER A 142 -31.58 -8.86 -0.99
CA SER A 142 -32.14 -7.61 -0.46
C SER A 142 -31.47 -7.21 0.86
N LEU A 143 -31.25 -8.17 1.77
CA LEU A 143 -30.56 -7.90 3.05
C LEU A 143 -29.12 -7.46 2.84
N LEU A 144 -28.37 -8.04 1.90
CA LEU A 144 -27.01 -7.61 1.57
C LEU A 144 -26.98 -6.20 0.97
N GLU A 145 -27.95 -5.85 0.14
CA GLU A 145 -28.07 -4.49 -0.39
C GLU A 145 -28.34 -3.47 0.72
N LYS A 146 -29.25 -3.78 1.63
CA LYS A 146 -29.51 -2.95 2.83
C LYS A 146 -28.28 -2.80 3.73
N LEU A 147 -27.51 -3.88 3.92
CA LEU A 147 -26.25 -3.83 4.67
C LEU A 147 -25.24 -2.88 4.02
N ILE A 148 -25.02 -3.01 2.71
CA ILE A 148 -24.10 -2.15 1.96
C ILE A 148 -24.56 -0.68 2.04
N TYR A 149 -25.84 -0.44 1.87
CA TYR A 149 -26.41 0.90 1.99
C TYR A 149 -26.17 1.49 3.39
N SER A 150 -26.45 0.72 4.46
CA SER A 150 -26.26 1.15 5.85
C SER A 150 -24.79 1.42 6.19
N LEU A 151 -23.85 0.62 5.65
CA LEU A 151 -22.42 0.86 5.82
C LEU A 151 -21.96 2.14 5.10
N ARG A 152 -22.49 2.39 3.89
CA ARG A 152 -22.17 3.60 3.10
C ARG A 152 -22.75 4.85 3.76
N SER A 153 -24.00 4.84 4.19
CA SER A 153 -24.60 5.98 4.90
C SER A 153 -23.89 6.30 6.23
N GLY A 154 -23.31 5.29 6.86
CA GLY A 154 -22.46 5.44 8.04
C GLY A 154 -21.00 5.83 7.74
N ASN A 155 -20.65 6.15 6.50
CA ASN A 155 -19.29 6.50 6.06
C ASN A 155 -18.21 5.46 6.44
N TYR A 156 -18.57 4.16 6.46
CA TYR A 156 -17.58 3.11 6.71
C TYR A 156 -16.60 2.98 5.54
N ALA A 157 -15.34 2.71 5.88
CA ALA A 157 -14.31 2.47 4.87
C ALA A 157 -14.70 1.27 4.00
N ILE A 158 -14.45 1.34 2.71
CA ILE A 158 -14.77 0.28 1.75
C ILE A 158 -14.21 -1.07 2.13
N ARG A 159 -13.00 -1.12 2.68
CA ARG A 159 -12.43 -2.38 3.16
C ARG A 159 -13.27 -3.01 4.27
N THR A 160 -13.90 -2.17 5.12
CA THR A 160 -14.86 -2.63 6.13
C THR A 160 -16.15 -3.11 5.47
N GLU A 161 -16.69 -2.35 4.51
CA GLU A 161 -17.85 -2.74 3.71
C GLU A 161 -17.65 -4.11 3.06
N GLN A 162 -16.55 -4.29 2.33
CA GLN A 162 -16.22 -5.56 1.67
C GLN A 162 -16.05 -6.71 2.65
N THR A 163 -15.39 -6.45 3.78
CA THR A 163 -15.16 -7.46 4.82
C THR A 163 -16.49 -7.87 5.44
N TYR A 164 -17.32 -6.91 5.82
CA TYR A 164 -18.62 -7.20 6.43
C TYR A 164 -19.56 -7.88 5.43
N ALA A 165 -19.66 -7.37 4.21
CA ALA A 165 -20.45 -7.99 3.16
C ALA A 165 -20.01 -9.45 2.87
N THR A 166 -18.70 -9.71 2.86
CA THR A 166 -18.17 -11.07 2.66
C THR A 166 -18.57 -12.01 3.78
N TRP A 167 -18.44 -11.57 5.05
CA TRP A 167 -18.77 -12.42 6.19
C TRP A 167 -20.27 -12.61 6.36
N VAL A 168 -21.07 -11.56 6.15
CA VAL A 168 -22.53 -11.66 6.14
C VAL A 168 -23.00 -12.59 5.00
N LYS A 169 -22.44 -12.49 3.80
CA LYS A 169 -22.75 -13.41 2.71
C LYS A 169 -22.46 -14.87 3.08
N ARG A 170 -21.33 -15.15 3.74
CA ARG A 170 -21.01 -16.50 4.22
C ARG A 170 -21.96 -16.97 5.31
N PHE A 171 -22.38 -16.09 6.20
CA PHE A 171 -23.40 -16.37 7.23
C PHE A 171 -24.75 -16.73 6.60
N LEU A 172 -25.21 -15.94 5.64
CA LEU A 172 -26.45 -16.20 4.89
C LEU A 172 -26.37 -17.50 4.08
N PHE A 173 -25.21 -17.80 3.52
CA PHE A 173 -25.00 -19.08 2.83
C PHE A 173 -25.04 -20.28 3.79
N PHE A 174 -24.51 -20.15 4.99
CA PHE A 174 -24.55 -21.18 6.03
C PHE A 174 -26.02 -21.46 6.45
N HIS A 175 -26.86 -20.43 6.47
CA HIS A 175 -28.29 -20.50 6.78
C HIS A 175 -29.16 -20.33 5.52
N HIS A 176 -28.78 -20.96 4.42
CA HIS A 176 -29.41 -20.74 3.10
C HIS A 176 -30.91 -21.06 3.04
N SER A 177 -31.43 -21.93 3.91
CA SER A 177 -32.84 -22.32 4.00
C SER A 177 -33.69 -21.38 4.88
N ILE A 178 -33.08 -20.43 5.61
CA ILE A 178 -33.76 -19.53 6.52
C ILE A 178 -33.98 -18.18 5.83
N ASN A 179 -35.20 -17.62 5.95
CA ASN A 179 -35.45 -16.28 5.43
C ASN A 179 -34.72 -15.20 6.25
N ALA A 180 -34.42 -14.08 5.61
CA ALA A 180 -33.69 -12.98 6.24
C ALA A 180 -34.38 -12.44 7.50
N ASP A 181 -35.73 -12.40 7.51
CA ASP A 181 -36.53 -11.86 8.61
C ASP A 181 -36.59 -12.82 9.81
N ASP A 182 -36.38 -14.13 9.60
CA ASP A 182 -36.38 -15.17 10.62
C ASP A 182 -35.02 -15.35 11.31
N LEU A 183 -34.00 -14.66 10.85
CA LEU A 183 -32.67 -14.70 11.46
C LEU A 183 -32.70 -14.14 12.88
N ASN A 184 -32.07 -14.87 13.81
CA ASN A 184 -32.03 -14.55 15.24
C ASN A 184 -30.64 -14.84 15.86
N ASP A 185 -30.53 -14.63 17.16
CA ASP A 185 -29.29 -14.78 17.94
C ASP A 185 -28.75 -16.23 17.91
N ASP A 186 -29.64 -17.23 17.90
CA ASP A 186 -29.21 -18.64 17.86
C ASP A 186 -28.51 -18.96 16.55
N HIS A 187 -29.00 -18.44 15.44
CA HIS A 187 -28.36 -18.61 14.13
C HIS A 187 -26.97 -17.96 14.10
N ALA A 188 -26.83 -16.76 14.68
CA ALA A 188 -25.53 -16.09 14.79
C ALA A 188 -24.56 -16.90 15.68
N THR A 189 -25.06 -17.42 16.81
CA THR A 189 -24.29 -18.26 17.75
C THR A 189 -23.84 -19.57 17.09
N GLN A 190 -24.72 -20.26 16.36
CA GLN A 190 -24.39 -21.48 15.63
C GLN A 190 -23.28 -21.23 14.61
N TYR A 191 -23.38 -20.14 13.83
CA TYR A 191 -22.35 -19.81 12.83
C TYR A 191 -21.01 -19.46 13.46
N LEU A 192 -21.00 -18.69 14.57
CA LEU A 192 -19.79 -18.35 15.30
C LEU A 192 -19.12 -19.59 15.91
N ASN A 193 -19.90 -20.50 16.48
CA ASN A 193 -19.41 -21.78 16.99
C ASN A 193 -18.85 -22.67 15.88
N TYR A 194 -19.54 -22.78 14.75
CA TYR A 194 -19.03 -23.46 13.57
C TYR A 194 -17.67 -22.92 13.10
N LEU A 195 -17.52 -21.58 13.05
CA LEU A 195 -16.25 -20.96 12.71
C LEU A 195 -15.15 -21.23 13.73
N ALA A 196 -15.49 -21.27 15.02
CA ALA A 196 -14.54 -21.50 16.11
C ALA A 196 -14.10 -22.97 16.19
N VAL A 197 -15.03 -23.91 16.17
CA VAL A 197 -14.83 -25.33 16.43
C VAL A 197 -14.46 -26.08 15.14
N ASP A 198 -15.34 -26.03 14.15
CA ASP A 198 -15.18 -26.83 12.92
C ASP A 198 -14.14 -26.22 11.98
N ARG A 199 -14.19 -24.88 11.79
CA ARG A 199 -13.27 -24.18 10.88
C ARG A 199 -12.00 -23.69 11.56
N ARG A 200 -11.89 -23.76 12.89
CA ARG A 200 -10.73 -23.33 13.69
C ARG A 200 -10.18 -21.96 13.29
N VAL A 201 -11.09 -21.03 13.04
CA VAL A 201 -10.75 -19.68 12.58
C VAL A 201 -10.05 -18.90 13.70
N ALA A 202 -8.98 -18.17 13.39
CA ALA A 202 -8.22 -17.38 14.36
C ALA A 202 -9.12 -16.37 15.11
N SER A 203 -8.86 -16.12 16.40
CA SER A 203 -9.64 -15.25 17.28
C SER A 203 -9.84 -13.82 16.72
N ASN A 204 -8.85 -13.28 16.02
CA ASN A 204 -8.98 -11.99 15.34
C ASN A 204 -10.05 -12.01 14.25
N THR A 205 -10.12 -13.10 13.48
CA THR A 205 -11.14 -13.28 12.45
C THR A 205 -12.52 -13.48 13.07
N GLN A 206 -12.62 -14.26 14.16
CA GLN A 206 -13.87 -14.41 14.92
C GLN A 206 -14.42 -13.07 15.38
N SER A 207 -13.56 -12.17 15.90
CA SER A 207 -13.98 -10.81 16.29
C SER A 207 -14.46 -9.96 15.12
N VAL A 208 -13.83 -10.08 13.95
CA VAL A 208 -14.28 -9.37 12.75
C VAL A 208 -15.65 -9.88 12.31
N VAL A 209 -15.88 -11.20 12.36
CA VAL A 209 -17.18 -11.80 12.03
C VAL A 209 -18.24 -11.34 13.03
N LEU A 210 -17.95 -11.42 14.33
CA LEU A 210 -18.87 -10.95 15.36
C LEU A 210 -19.27 -9.48 15.14
N ASN A 211 -18.30 -8.61 14.87
CA ASN A 211 -18.59 -7.19 14.58
C ASN A 211 -19.47 -7.02 13.34
N ALA A 212 -19.24 -7.82 12.29
CA ALA A 212 -20.07 -7.79 11.08
C ALA A 212 -21.51 -8.25 11.36
N LEU A 213 -21.69 -9.30 12.16
CA LEU A 213 -23.01 -9.78 12.57
C LEU A 213 -23.70 -8.78 13.52
N CYS A 214 -22.99 -8.24 14.51
CA CYS A 214 -23.54 -7.18 15.37
C CYS A 214 -24.02 -5.97 14.56
N PHE A 215 -23.26 -5.58 13.52
CA PHE A 215 -23.70 -4.50 12.64
C PHE A 215 -24.97 -4.88 11.86
N LEU A 216 -24.99 -6.08 11.26
CA LEU A 216 -26.14 -6.60 10.52
C LEU A 216 -27.40 -6.59 11.40
N PHE A 217 -27.33 -7.23 12.55
CA PHE A 217 -28.48 -7.36 13.45
C PHE A 217 -28.94 -6.00 13.99
N LYS A 218 -28.01 -5.19 14.51
CA LYS A 218 -28.35 -3.90 15.15
C LYS A 218 -28.78 -2.83 14.16
N LYS A 219 -28.15 -2.73 12.97
CA LYS A 219 -28.34 -1.61 12.04
C LYS A 219 -29.20 -1.92 10.83
N VAL A 220 -29.39 -3.18 10.50
CA VAL A 220 -30.12 -3.60 9.29
C VAL A 220 -31.40 -4.35 9.66
N LEU A 221 -31.32 -5.25 10.64
CA LEU A 221 -32.48 -6.02 11.11
C LEU A 221 -33.22 -5.35 12.26
N ASP A 222 -32.64 -4.29 12.85
CA ASP A 222 -33.14 -3.59 14.05
C ASP A 222 -33.40 -4.53 15.25
N LYS A 223 -32.59 -5.58 15.36
CA LYS A 223 -32.61 -6.60 16.41
C LYS A 223 -31.22 -6.61 17.06
N PRO A 224 -31.04 -6.03 18.29
CA PRO A 224 -29.73 -6.08 18.95
C PRO A 224 -29.31 -7.54 19.18
N LEU A 225 -28.10 -7.90 18.73
CA LEU A 225 -27.58 -9.26 18.84
C LEU A 225 -27.13 -9.57 20.27
N ASP A 226 -27.74 -10.56 20.93
CA ASP A 226 -27.33 -11.11 22.23
C ASP A 226 -26.75 -12.53 22.02
N VAL A 227 -25.42 -12.62 21.92
CA VAL A 227 -24.73 -13.89 21.63
C VAL A 227 -24.47 -14.63 22.94
N LYS A 228 -25.53 -15.25 23.51
CA LYS A 228 -25.41 -16.06 24.73
C LYS A 228 -24.56 -17.30 24.47
N GLY A 229 -23.57 -17.53 25.34
CA GLY A 229 -22.73 -18.73 25.27
C GLY A 229 -21.55 -18.67 24.30
N PHE A 230 -21.42 -17.64 23.45
CA PHE A 230 -20.21 -17.48 22.63
C PHE A 230 -19.15 -16.66 23.35
N LYS A 231 -18.03 -17.30 23.69
CA LYS A 231 -16.86 -16.63 24.25
C LYS A 231 -15.80 -16.48 23.16
N LEU A 232 -15.42 -15.25 22.90
CA LEU A 232 -14.24 -15.00 22.04
C LEU A 232 -13.03 -15.70 22.63
N ALA A 233 -12.30 -16.44 21.78
CA ALA A 233 -11.06 -17.08 22.18
C ALA A 233 -10.10 -16.07 22.81
N ASN A 234 -9.51 -16.44 23.95
CA ASN A 234 -8.55 -15.61 24.65
C ASN A 234 -7.36 -15.28 23.73
N ARG A 235 -6.93 -14.03 23.70
CA ARG A 235 -5.86 -13.55 22.81
C ARG A 235 -4.57 -13.41 23.59
N PRO A 236 -3.62 -14.32 23.44
CA PRO A 236 -2.29 -14.03 23.94
C PRO A 236 -1.73 -12.82 23.19
N ARG A 237 -1.29 -11.79 23.91
CA ARG A 237 -0.62 -10.63 23.32
C ARG A 237 0.72 -11.11 22.75
N LYS A 238 0.84 -11.18 21.43
CA LYS A 238 2.11 -11.46 20.76
C LYS A 238 2.93 -10.17 20.74
N LEU A 239 4.18 -10.27 21.17
CA LEU A 239 5.12 -9.18 21.04
C LEU A 239 5.34 -8.86 19.54
N PRO A 240 5.44 -7.59 19.17
CA PRO A 240 5.75 -7.21 17.81
C PRO A 240 7.15 -7.67 17.42
N VAL A 241 7.31 -8.04 16.15
CA VAL A 241 8.65 -8.29 15.59
C VAL A 241 9.33 -6.94 15.42
N VAL A 242 10.51 -6.79 16.01
CA VAL A 242 11.37 -5.61 15.93
C VAL A 242 12.72 -6.04 15.33
N LEU A 243 13.23 -5.24 14.41
CA LEU A 243 14.57 -5.40 13.84
C LEU A 243 15.56 -4.56 14.66
N THR A 244 16.78 -5.03 14.78
CA THR A 244 17.90 -4.20 15.29
C THR A 244 18.29 -3.14 14.26
N THR A 245 19.07 -2.14 14.65
CA THR A 245 19.59 -1.13 13.72
C THR A 245 20.41 -1.74 12.59
N ASP A 246 21.18 -2.79 12.86
CA ASP A 246 21.98 -3.49 11.84
C ASP A 246 21.10 -4.32 10.89
N GLU A 247 20.05 -4.96 11.41
CA GLU A 247 19.07 -5.67 10.58
C GLU A 247 18.28 -4.67 9.68
N ILE A 248 17.95 -3.48 10.19
CA ILE A 248 17.34 -2.40 9.38
C ILE A 248 18.31 -1.96 8.27
N ARG A 249 19.58 -1.72 8.62
CA ARG A 249 20.60 -1.33 7.63
C ARG A 249 20.76 -2.40 6.55
N SER A 250 20.85 -3.67 6.94
CA SER A 250 20.92 -4.80 6.03
C SER A 250 19.69 -4.92 5.14
N LEU A 251 18.49 -4.74 5.69
CA LEU A 251 17.24 -4.77 4.92
C LEU A 251 17.19 -3.63 3.87
N LEU A 252 17.48 -2.40 4.30
CA LEU A 252 17.38 -1.22 3.43
C LEU A 252 18.47 -1.22 2.35
N SER A 253 19.64 -1.81 2.59
CA SER A 253 20.71 -1.96 1.58
C SER A 253 20.34 -2.90 0.42
N GLN A 254 19.35 -3.79 0.63
CA GLN A 254 18.81 -4.68 -0.42
C GLN A 254 17.64 -4.03 -1.19
N MET A 255 17.27 -2.80 -0.85
CA MET A 255 16.17 -2.10 -1.51
C MET A 255 16.71 -0.97 -2.38
N HIS A 256 16.08 -0.75 -3.54
CA HIS A 256 16.54 0.24 -4.51
C HIS A 256 15.38 1.13 -4.97
N GLY A 257 15.71 2.29 -5.57
CA GLY A 257 14.78 3.22 -6.17
C GLY A 257 13.68 3.69 -5.22
N ILE A 258 12.50 3.88 -5.74
CA ILE A 258 11.33 4.38 -4.99
C ILE A 258 10.95 3.51 -3.78
N TYR A 259 11.23 2.20 -3.83
CA TYR A 259 10.90 1.29 -2.74
C TYR A 259 11.84 1.44 -1.56
N ALA A 260 13.12 1.75 -1.80
CA ALA A 260 14.07 2.10 -0.76
C ALA A 260 13.63 3.39 -0.03
N LEU A 261 13.24 4.41 -0.80
CA LEU A 261 12.71 5.66 -0.27
C LEU A 261 11.44 5.44 0.58
N LEU A 262 10.47 4.67 0.06
CA LEU A 262 9.23 4.35 0.78
C LEU A 262 9.49 3.59 2.09
N ALA A 263 10.35 2.56 2.07
CA ALA A 263 10.70 1.79 3.26
C ALA A 263 11.50 2.63 4.26
N GLY A 264 12.44 3.43 3.77
CA GLY A 264 13.23 4.35 4.56
C GLY A 264 12.39 5.42 5.26
N LEU A 265 11.46 6.05 4.54
CA LEU A 265 10.49 6.98 5.12
C LEU A 265 9.61 6.29 6.16
N GLN A 266 9.17 5.07 5.90
CA GLN A 266 8.33 4.34 6.83
C GLN A 266 9.07 4.02 8.14
N TYR A 267 10.34 3.65 8.06
CA TYR A 267 11.19 3.47 9.23
C TYR A 267 11.55 4.80 9.90
N GLY A 268 11.89 5.84 9.14
CA GLY A 268 12.34 7.13 9.68
C GLY A 268 11.23 8.00 10.31
N THR A 269 9.95 7.69 10.02
CA THR A 269 8.80 8.50 10.47
C THR A 269 7.74 7.69 11.21
N GLY A 270 7.83 6.38 11.22
CA GLY A 270 6.82 5.50 11.79
C GLY A 270 5.46 5.51 11.08
N MET A 271 5.36 6.04 9.86
CA MET A 271 4.11 6.07 9.09
C MET A 271 3.55 4.66 8.84
N ARG A 272 2.21 4.56 8.77
CA ARG A 272 1.54 3.34 8.28
C ARG A 272 1.75 3.20 6.76
N LEU A 273 1.69 1.97 6.26
CA LEU A 273 1.85 1.67 4.83
C LEU A 273 1.01 2.59 3.93
N MET A 274 -0.27 2.74 4.22
CA MET A 274 -1.14 3.58 3.40
C MET A 274 -0.93 5.07 3.61
N GLU A 275 -0.36 5.49 4.74
CA GLU A 275 0.00 6.89 4.98
C GLU A 275 1.17 7.29 4.09
N VAL A 276 2.25 6.50 4.07
CA VAL A 276 3.42 6.80 3.24
C VAL A 276 3.10 6.75 1.74
N ILE A 277 2.34 5.76 1.28
CA ILE A 277 1.99 5.62 -0.14
C ILE A 277 1.07 6.76 -0.63
N ARG A 278 0.22 7.29 0.26
CA ARG A 278 -0.75 8.34 -0.08
C ARG A 278 -0.25 9.76 0.14
N LEU A 279 1.01 9.93 0.50
CA LEU A 279 1.60 11.27 0.59
C LEU A 279 1.39 12.03 -0.72
N ARG A 280 1.08 13.30 -0.59
CA ARG A 280 0.97 14.25 -1.70
C ARG A 280 2.18 15.18 -1.70
N VAL A 281 2.43 15.83 -2.81
CA VAL A 281 3.53 16.81 -2.92
C VAL A 281 3.45 17.87 -1.82
N GLN A 282 2.25 18.39 -1.54
CA GLN A 282 2.04 19.42 -0.50
C GLN A 282 2.24 18.92 0.94
N ASP A 283 2.35 17.61 1.16
CA ASP A 283 2.54 17.06 2.50
C ASP A 283 4.01 17.09 2.93
N ILE A 284 4.92 17.39 2.01
CA ILE A 284 6.33 17.60 2.29
C ILE A 284 6.56 19.08 2.55
N ASP A 285 6.87 19.42 3.78
CA ASP A 285 7.20 20.78 4.20
C ASP A 285 8.70 20.89 4.43
N GLU A 286 9.39 21.36 3.39
CA GLU A 286 10.84 21.51 3.42
C GLU A 286 11.28 22.65 4.35
N GLY A 287 10.47 23.70 4.46
CA GLY A 287 10.79 24.86 5.30
C GLY A 287 10.84 24.54 6.79
N TYR A 288 9.87 23.75 7.26
CA TYR A 288 9.79 23.28 8.65
C TYR A 288 10.41 21.90 8.86
N GLN A 289 11.03 21.29 7.85
CA GLN A 289 11.64 19.94 7.92
C GLN A 289 10.70 18.89 8.49
N GLN A 290 9.45 18.86 7.97
CA GLN A 290 8.41 17.98 8.47
C GLN A 290 7.55 17.39 7.34
N ILE A 291 6.87 16.30 7.65
CA ILE A 291 5.87 15.66 6.79
C ILE A 291 4.52 15.74 7.48
N ILE A 292 3.50 16.21 6.75
CA ILE A 292 2.13 16.34 7.22
C ILE A 292 1.37 15.07 6.85
N ILE A 293 0.96 14.29 7.83
CA ILE A 293 0.14 13.08 7.61
C ILE A 293 -1.32 13.45 7.79
N ARG A 294 -2.04 13.50 6.66
CA ARG A 294 -3.45 13.91 6.64
C ARG A 294 -4.39 12.71 6.77
N ASN A 295 -5.56 12.94 7.40
CA ASN A 295 -6.64 11.95 7.53
C ASN A 295 -6.14 10.60 8.06
N ALA A 296 -5.28 10.60 9.08
CA ALA A 296 -4.81 9.40 9.75
C ALA A 296 -5.98 8.65 10.43
N LYS A 297 -5.74 7.49 11.02
CA LYS A 297 -6.76 6.72 11.73
C LYS A 297 -7.46 7.60 12.77
N GLY A 298 -8.77 7.79 12.63
CA GLY A 298 -9.58 8.69 13.47
C GLY A 298 -9.72 10.12 12.92
N ASN A 299 -9.37 10.33 11.64
CA ASN A 299 -9.50 11.62 10.93
C ASN A 299 -8.73 12.78 11.57
N LYS A 300 -7.57 12.48 12.18
CA LYS A 300 -6.67 13.47 12.79
C LYS A 300 -5.41 13.60 11.94
N ASP A 301 -4.99 14.84 11.71
CA ASP A 301 -3.71 15.14 11.09
C ASP A 301 -2.60 15.07 12.15
N ARG A 302 -1.38 14.74 11.74
CA ARG A 302 -0.19 14.79 12.60
C ARG A 302 1.04 15.16 11.80
N LEU A 303 2.02 15.70 12.49
CA LEU A 303 3.33 16.04 11.94
C LEU A 303 4.33 14.97 12.34
N VAL A 304 5.24 14.64 11.43
CA VAL A 304 6.41 13.81 11.71
C VAL A 304 7.65 14.48 11.13
N PRO A 305 8.84 14.28 11.72
CA PRO A 305 10.05 14.88 11.17
C PRO A 305 10.35 14.35 9.78
N LEU A 306 10.89 15.21 8.90
CA LEU A 306 11.46 14.82 7.63
C LEU A 306 12.87 14.26 7.89
N PRO A 307 13.14 12.98 7.58
CA PRO A 307 14.50 12.46 7.78
C PRO A 307 15.48 13.09 6.79
N GLU A 308 16.51 13.74 7.31
CA GLU A 308 17.52 14.47 6.53
C GLU A 308 18.14 13.62 5.42
N CYS A 309 18.46 12.36 5.73
CA CYS A 309 19.07 11.42 4.77
C CYS A 309 18.21 11.09 3.53
N TYR A 310 16.93 11.42 3.55
CA TYR A 310 16.02 11.21 2.41
C TYR A 310 15.59 12.50 1.71
N ARG A 311 16.10 13.66 2.14
CA ARG A 311 15.71 14.97 1.63
C ARG A 311 15.96 15.10 0.13
N GLU A 312 17.17 14.82 -0.34
CA GLU A 312 17.51 14.92 -1.77
C GLU A 312 16.70 13.95 -2.63
N GLN A 313 16.49 12.73 -2.15
CA GLN A 313 15.68 11.73 -2.85
C GLN A 313 14.23 12.16 -2.94
N LEU A 314 13.69 12.82 -1.90
CA LEU A 314 12.33 13.38 -1.91
C LEU A 314 12.19 14.53 -2.91
N LEU A 315 13.16 15.42 -2.98
CA LEU A 315 13.17 16.52 -3.96
C LEU A 315 13.26 15.98 -5.38
N SER A 316 14.09 14.98 -5.62
CA SER A 316 14.16 14.28 -6.91
C SER A 316 12.82 13.60 -7.26
N GLN A 317 12.15 13.01 -6.27
CA GLN A 317 10.83 12.41 -6.45
C GLN A 317 9.76 13.46 -6.78
N ILE A 318 9.78 14.63 -6.13
CA ILE A 318 8.87 15.74 -6.45
C ILE A 318 9.10 16.24 -7.88
N ALA A 319 10.36 16.37 -8.33
CA ALA A 319 10.69 16.74 -9.68
C ALA A 319 10.17 15.71 -10.71
N PHE A 320 10.34 14.42 -10.42
CA PHE A 320 9.75 13.33 -11.23
C PHE A 320 8.22 13.46 -11.33
N VAL A 321 7.54 13.66 -10.19
CA VAL A 321 6.06 13.83 -10.17
C VAL A 321 5.65 15.06 -10.97
N SER A 322 6.40 16.17 -10.88
CA SER A 322 6.12 17.38 -11.64
C SER A 322 6.19 17.14 -13.16
N THR A 323 7.21 16.41 -13.61
CA THR A 323 7.37 16.06 -15.02
C THR A 323 6.25 15.13 -15.50
N GLN A 324 5.94 14.08 -14.70
CA GLN A 324 4.84 13.15 -14.98
C GLN A 324 3.51 13.87 -15.04
N HIS A 325 3.24 14.78 -14.12
CA HIS A 325 2.00 15.54 -14.06
C HIS A 325 1.80 16.45 -15.29
N LYS A 326 2.87 17.10 -15.77
CA LYS A 326 2.82 17.90 -17.00
C LYS A 326 2.45 17.05 -18.21
N LEU A 327 2.97 15.84 -18.31
CA LEU A 327 2.62 14.90 -19.39
C LEU A 327 1.17 14.41 -19.25
N ASP A 328 0.73 14.08 -18.05
CA ASP A 328 -0.65 13.67 -17.79
C ASP A 328 -1.64 14.80 -18.16
N LEU A 329 -1.32 16.05 -17.83
CA LEU A 329 -2.13 17.22 -18.23
C LEU A 329 -2.20 17.36 -19.76
N LYS A 330 -1.06 17.22 -20.46
CA LYS A 330 -1.01 17.29 -21.93
C LYS A 330 -1.88 16.21 -22.57
N ASN A 331 -1.96 15.02 -21.94
CA ASN A 331 -2.76 13.88 -22.40
C ASN A 331 -4.22 13.90 -21.88
N GLY A 332 -4.65 14.93 -21.17
CA GLY A 332 -6.02 15.08 -20.66
C GLY A 332 -6.31 14.29 -19.37
N HIS A 333 -5.29 13.78 -18.67
CA HIS A 333 -5.41 12.88 -17.50
C HIS A 333 -4.80 13.43 -16.21
N GLY A 334 -4.47 14.72 -16.15
CA GLY A 334 -3.76 15.35 -15.02
C GLY A 334 -4.58 15.55 -13.75
N GLU A 335 -5.79 15.02 -13.66
CA GLU A 335 -6.62 15.10 -12.45
C GLU A 335 -6.28 13.99 -11.48
N VAL A 336 -6.15 14.35 -10.19
CA VAL A 336 -6.03 13.41 -9.08
C VAL A 336 -7.34 13.30 -8.31
N TYR A 337 -7.59 12.16 -7.67
CA TYR A 337 -8.72 12.03 -6.76
C TYR A 337 -8.60 12.99 -5.57
N LEU A 338 -9.65 13.75 -5.33
CA LEU A 338 -9.84 14.56 -4.13
C LEU A 338 -11.08 14.08 -3.37
N PRO A 339 -11.10 14.16 -2.02
CA PRO A 339 -12.32 13.95 -1.25
C PRO A 339 -13.43 14.92 -1.71
N ASP A 340 -14.68 14.43 -1.78
CA ASP A 340 -15.83 15.14 -2.38
C ASP A 340 -16.03 16.58 -1.87
N ALA A 341 -15.85 16.79 -0.57
CA ALA A 341 -15.96 18.13 0.01
C ALA A 341 -14.89 19.09 -0.54
N LEU A 342 -13.67 18.58 -0.75
CA LEU A 342 -12.56 19.37 -1.30
C LEU A 342 -12.72 19.61 -2.80
N SER A 343 -13.16 18.61 -3.55
CA SER A 343 -13.40 18.77 -4.99
C SER A 343 -14.49 19.81 -5.30
N ARG A 344 -15.51 19.87 -4.45
CA ARG A 344 -16.56 20.91 -4.57
C ARG A 344 -16.08 22.30 -4.15
N LYS A 345 -15.28 22.36 -3.06
CA LYS A 345 -14.74 23.64 -2.54
C LYS A 345 -13.66 24.21 -3.45
N TYR A 346 -12.85 23.36 -4.06
CA TYR A 346 -11.72 23.74 -4.92
C TYR A 346 -11.75 22.95 -6.24
N PRO A 347 -12.60 23.35 -7.23
CA PRO A 347 -12.81 22.59 -8.47
C PRO A 347 -11.55 22.32 -9.29
N ASN A 348 -10.59 23.27 -9.26
CA ASN A 348 -9.33 23.15 -10.01
C ASN A 348 -8.21 22.43 -9.25
N ALA A 349 -8.36 22.18 -7.96
CA ALA A 349 -7.31 21.61 -7.13
C ALA A 349 -6.88 20.22 -7.60
N ALA A 350 -7.77 19.44 -8.22
CA ALA A 350 -7.44 18.13 -8.77
C ALA A 350 -6.34 18.17 -9.83
N LYS A 351 -6.17 19.32 -10.54
CA LYS A 351 -5.16 19.55 -11.58
C LYS A 351 -3.89 20.22 -11.07
N GLU A 352 -3.83 20.60 -9.80
CA GLU A 352 -2.66 21.27 -9.26
C GLU A 352 -1.61 20.24 -8.83
N LEU A 353 -0.32 20.56 -9.07
CA LEU A 353 0.82 19.69 -8.71
C LEU A 353 0.83 19.34 -7.22
N ARG A 354 0.53 20.32 -6.35
CA ARG A 354 0.55 20.12 -4.89
C ARG A 354 -0.37 18.98 -4.40
N TRP A 355 -1.45 18.69 -5.13
CA TRP A 355 -2.40 17.64 -4.77
C TRP A 355 -2.05 16.28 -5.36
N GLN A 356 -1.12 16.22 -6.30
CA GLN A 356 -0.67 14.94 -6.88
C GLN A 356 -0.05 14.04 -5.83
N TYR A 357 -0.20 12.72 -6.01
CA TYR A 357 0.47 11.77 -5.14
C TYR A 357 1.99 11.85 -5.33
N LEU A 358 2.74 11.85 -4.22
CA LEU A 358 4.20 11.83 -4.23
C LEU A 358 4.74 10.50 -4.79
N PHE A 359 3.98 9.41 -4.61
CA PHE A 359 4.30 8.09 -5.11
C PHE A 359 3.21 7.62 -6.08
N PRO A 360 3.14 8.19 -7.29
CA PRO A 360 2.13 7.86 -8.27
C PRO A 360 2.30 6.42 -8.78
N ALA A 361 1.19 5.81 -9.21
CA ALA A 361 1.23 4.60 -9.99
C ALA A 361 1.88 4.90 -11.35
N SER A 362 2.61 3.94 -11.94
CA SER A 362 3.17 4.12 -13.28
C SER A 362 2.08 4.19 -14.35
N ARG A 363 0.93 3.55 -14.14
CA ARG A 363 -0.18 3.50 -15.08
C ARG A 363 -1.37 4.33 -14.64
N ILE A 364 -2.01 4.94 -15.63
CA ILE A 364 -3.33 5.55 -15.49
C ILE A 364 -4.37 4.44 -15.37
N SER A 365 -5.37 4.62 -14.53
CA SER A 365 -6.49 3.71 -14.36
C SER A 365 -7.81 4.46 -14.33
N SER A 366 -8.87 3.82 -14.84
CA SER A 366 -10.21 4.37 -14.75
C SER A 366 -10.82 4.04 -13.38
N ASP A 367 -11.43 5.06 -12.76
CA ASP A 367 -12.23 4.89 -11.57
C ASP A 367 -13.49 4.05 -11.94
N PRO A 368 -13.71 2.90 -11.31
CA PRO A 368 -14.81 2.00 -11.69
C PRO A 368 -16.20 2.55 -11.36
N ARG A 369 -16.30 3.57 -10.51
CA ARG A 369 -17.58 4.20 -10.14
C ARG A 369 -17.91 5.38 -11.02
N THR A 370 -16.93 6.24 -11.27
CA THR A 370 -17.12 7.49 -12.04
C THR A 370 -16.71 7.36 -13.50
N GLY A 371 -15.94 6.33 -13.87
CA GLY A 371 -15.30 6.20 -15.18
C GLY A 371 -14.16 7.20 -15.41
N ALA A 372 -13.85 8.07 -14.45
CA ALA A 372 -12.81 9.07 -14.59
C ALA A 372 -11.43 8.41 -14.69
N VAL A 373 -10.68 8.80 -15.70
CA VAL A 373 -9.33 8.28 -15.97
C VAL A 373 -8.32 9.14 -15.21
N ARG A 374 -7.61 8.55 -14.26
CA ARG A 374 -6.73 9.27 -13.33
C ARG A 374 -5.47 8.46 -13.01
N ARG A 375 -4.41 9.16 -12.60
CA ARG A 375 -3.25 8.51 -12.00
C ARG A 375 -3.44 8.41 -10.49
N HIS A 376 -3.45 7.16 -9.98
CA HIS A 376 -3.55 6.89 -8.55
C HIS A 376 -2.16 6.76 -7.91
N HIS A 377 -2.12 6.52 -6.61
CA HIS A 377 -0.88 6.18 -5.90
C HIS A 377 -0.43 4.75 -6.21
N LEU A 378 0.84 4.46 -5.91
CA LEU A 378 1.42 3.12 -5.98
C LEU A 378 0.58 2.10 -5.18
N HIS A 379 0.48 0.87 -5.67
CA HIS A 379 -0.27 -0.18 -4.99
C HIS A 379 0.50 -0.70 -3.76
N GLU A 380 -0.17 -0.85 -2.60
CA GLU A 380 0.47 -1.25 -1.34
C GLU A 380 1.17 -2.61 -1.41
N THR A 381 0.66 -3.55 -2.21
CA THR A 381 1.29 -4.87 -2.35
C THR A 381 2.65 -4.81 -3.01
N SER A 382 2.94 -3.76 -3.77
CA SER A 382 4.24 -3.59 -4.42
C SER A 382 5.34 -3.38 -3.37
N LEU A 383 5.14 -2.46 -2.43
CA LEU A 383 6.08 -2.27 -1.33
C LEU A 383 6.17 -3.51 -0.42
N GLN A 384 5.04 -4.15 -0.11
CA GLN A 384 5.04 -5.38 0.71
C GLN A 384 5.84 -6.52 0.06
N LYS A 385 5.72 -6.70 -1.26
CA LYS A 385 6.50 -7.70 -2.01
C LYS A 385 7.99 -7.38 -1.97
N LYS A 386 8.36 -6.10 -2.14
CA LYS A 386 9.76 -5.66 -2.11
C LYS A 386 10.38 -5.80 -0.72
N ILE A 387 9.66 -5.45 0.35
CA ILE A 387 10.12 -5.71 1.73
C ILE A 387 10.34 -7.21 1.94
N LYS A 388 9.43 -8.06 1.48
CA LYS A 388 9.58 -9.52 1.60
C LYS A 388 10.80 -10.03 0.84
N GLN A 389 11.04 -9.54 -0.39
CA GLN A 389 12.20 -9.89 -1.19
C GLN A 389 13.48 -9.46 -0.49
N ALA A 390 13.59 -8.19 -0.09
CA ALA A 390 14.74 -7.66 0.62
C ALA A 390 15.02 -8.40 1.94
N THR A 391 13.98 -8.89 2.63
CA THR A 391 14.14 -9.73 3.83
C THR A 391 14.87 -11.04 3.51
N THR A 392 14.53 -11.67 2.37
CA THR A 392 15.18 -12.89 1.90
C THR A 392 16.61 -12.62 1.48
N ASP A 393 16.83 -11.54 0.71
CA ASP A 393 18.15 -11.18 0.17
C ASP A 393 19.13 -10.74 1.27
N ALA A 394 18.61 -10.12 2.34
CA ALA A 394 19.38 -9.80 3.55
C ALA A 394 19.57 -10.97 4.51
N ASN A 395 19.08 -12.18 4.17
CA ASN A 395 19.12 -13.38 5.02
C ASN A 395 18.58 -13.18 6.44
N LEU A 396 17.54 -12.32 6.59
CA LEU A 396 16.91 -12.08 7.89
C LEU A 396 15.99 -13.24 8.27
N LEU A 397 16.22 -13.83 9.46
CA LEU A 397 15.40 -14.93 9.99
C LEU A 397 14.05 -14.46 10.53
N LYS A 398 13.93 -13.17 10.86
CA LYS A 398 12.69 -12.57 11.36
C LYS A 398 11.67 -12.37 10.24
N ARG A 399 10.40 -12.54 10.54
CA ARG A 399 9.31 -12.24 9.60
C ARG A 399 9.11 -10.74 9.50
N VAL A 400 9.66 -10.11 8.46
CA VAL A 400 9.58 -8.67 8.25
C VAL A 400 8.34 -8.30 7.42
N SER A 401 7.70 -7.21 7.81
CA SER A 401 6.58 -6.61 7.11
C SER A 401 6.70 -5.09 7.18
N SER A 402 5.88 -4.36 6.44
CA SER A 402 5.76 -2.91 6.55
C SER A 402 5.49 -2.44 7.99
N HIS A 403 4.67 -3.18 8.76
CA HIS A 403 4.44 -2.87 10.17
C HIS A 403 5.69 -3.09 11.05
N THR A 404 6.57 -4.01 10.67
CA THR A 404 7.84 -4.25 11.38
C THR A 404 8.73 -3.02 11.35
N LEU A 405 8.80 -2.29 10.22
CA LEU A 405 9.55 -1.04 10.11
C LEU A 405 9.03 0.01 11.10
N ARG A 406 7.71 0.16 11.18
CA ARG A 406 7.06 1.07 12.14
C ARG A 406 7.25 0.62 13.59
N HIS A 407 7.23 -0.69 13.89
CA HIS A 407 7.52 -1.21 15.22
C HIS A 407 8.97 -0.93 15.61
N SER A 408 9.91 -1.13 14.69
CA SER A 408 11.33 -0.85 14.91
C SER A 408 11.57 0.65 15.15
N PHE A 409 10.91 1.55 14.38
CA PHE A 409 10.95 2.99 14.64
C PHE A 409 10.54 3.33 16.07
N ALA A 410 9.36 2.83 16.50
CA ALA A 410 8.84 3.12 17.83
C ALA A 410 9.78 2.60 18.94
N THR A 411 10.31 1.38 18.77
CA THR A 411 11.22 0.75 19.71
C THR A 411 12.55 1.50 19.79
N HIS A 412 13.14 1.85 18.64
CA HIS A 412 14.43 2.55 18.61
C HIS A 412 14.32 3.98 19.17
N LEU A 413 13.18 4.67 19.00
CA LEU A 413 12.98 5.97 19.69
C LEU A 413 12.99 5.79 21.21
N LEU A 414 12.29 4.79 21.73
CA LEU A 414 12.28 4.51 23.18
C LEU A 414 13.68 4.09 23.68
N GLU A 415 14.41 3.27 22.93
CA GLU A 415 15.80 2.88 23.24
C GLU A 415 16.75 4.10 23.27
N ASN A 416 16.48 5.11 22.43
CA ASN A 416 17.21 6.38 22.40
C ASN A 416 16.73 7.41 23.44
N GLY A 417 15.84 7.01 24.36
CA GLY A 417 15.41 7.83 25.49
C GLY A 417 14.26 8.80 25.22
N TYR A 418 13.62 8.73 24.04
CA TYR A 418 12.41 9.52 23.81
C TYR A 418 11.26 9.00 24.69
N ASP A 419 10.47 9.92 25.22
CA ASP A 419 9.34 9.58 26.06
C ASP A 419 8.19 8.92 25.25
N ILE A 420 7.37 8.12 25.96
CA ILE A 420 6.29 7.34 25.32
C ILE A 420 5.17 8.21 24.73
N ARG A 421 4.96 9.43 25.24
CA ARG A 421 3.94 10.35 24.71
C ARG A 421 4.39 10.91 23.37
N THR A 422 5.65 11.33 23.25
CA THR A 422 6.25 11.72 21.97
C THR A 422 6.12 10.59 20.94
N VAL A 423 6.45 9.35 21.31
CA VAL A 423 6.30 8.21 20.41
C VAL A 423 4.82 7.94 20.06
N GLN A 424 3.90 8.09 21.00
CA GLN A 424 2.46 7.98 20.78
C GLN A 424 1.97 9.00 19.76
N GLU A 425 2.37 10.25 19.88
CA GLU A 425 2.00 11.35 18.97
C GLU A 425 2.54 11.12 17.56
N LEU A 426 3.83 10.82 17.43
CA LEU A 426 4.45 10.50 16.12
C LEU A 426 3.76 9.33 15.44
N LEU A 427 3.39 8.29 16.18
CA LEU A 427 2.67 7.14 15.65
C LEU A 427 1.19 7.45 15.36
N GLY A 428 0.61 8.47 15.96
CA GLY A 428 -0.83 8.78 15.87
C GLY A 428 -1.68 7.67 16.47
N HIS A 429 -1.33 7.22 17.70
CA HIS A 429 -2.14 6.30 18.49
C HIS A 429 -3.11 7.10 19.36
N SER A 430 -4.41 6.85 19.20
CA SER A 430 -5.45 7.48 20.00
C SER A 430 -5.41 7.07 21.48
N ASP A 431 -4.89 5.86 21.74
CA ASP A 431 -4.77 5.27 23.07
C ASP A 431 -3.30 4.89 23.33
N VAL A 432 -2.78 5.36 24.48
CA VAL A 432 -1.40 5.04 24.90
C VAL A 432 -1.18 3.55 25.11
N SER A 433 -2.21 2.78 25.45
CA SER A 433 -2.13 1.33 25.60
C SER A 433 -1.63 0.63 24.34
N THR A 434 -1.88 1.23 23.17
CA THR A 434 -1.35 0.75 21.88
C THR A 434 0.16 0.99 21.76
N THR A 435 0.69 2.03 22.43
CA THR A 435 2.13 2.35 22.43
C THR A 435 2.85 1.58 23.53
N MET A 436 2.15 1.25 24.62
CA MET A 436 2.70 0.46 25.74
C MET A 436 3.23 -0.92 25.32
N ILE A 437 2.81 -1.45 24.16
CA ILE A 437 3.36 -2.70 23.63
C ILE A 437 4.87 -2.65 23.35
N TYR A 438 5.44 -1.46 23.22
CA TYR A 438 6.87 -1.25 22.99
C TYR A 438 7.70 -1.13 24.29
N THR A 439 7.05 -0.92 25.43
CA THR A 439 7.76 -0.74 26.71
C THR A 439 8.47 -1.99 27.23
N HIS A 440 8.16 -3.17 26.65
CA HIS A 440 8.91 -4.40 26.97
C HIS A 440 10.41 -4.28 26.65
N VAL A 441 10.79 -3.35 25.77
CA VAL A 441 12.20 -3.08 25.44
C VAL A 441 12.88 -2.32 26.56
N LEU A 442 12.15 -1.42 27.23
CA LEU A 442 12.68 -0.66 28.39
C LEU A 442 12.91 -1.56 29.59
N ASN A 443 12.25 -2.74 29.63
CA ASN A 443 12.37 -3.71 30.73
C ASN A 443 13.46 -4.77 30.49
N LYS A 444 14.36 -4.57 29.53
CA LYS A 444 15.53 -5.45 29.39
C LYS A 444 16.47 -5.21 30.57
N PRO A 445 16.76 -6.22 31.41
CA PRO A 445 17.76 -6.08 32.46
C PRO A 445 19.10 -5.62 31.83
N GLY A 446 19.60 -4.49 32.24
CA GLY A 446 20.89 -3.93 31.81
C GLY A 446 20.88 -2.81 30.77
N LEU A 447 19.75 -2.43 30.14
CA LEU A 447 19.77 -1.41 29.07
C LEU A 447 19.24 -0.01 29.46
N SER A 448 18.42 0.15 30.49
CA SER A 448 17.79 1.46 30.74
C SER A 448 17.65 1.89 32.18
N VAL A 449 17.83 1.01 33.15
CA VAL A 449 17.77 1.40 34.57
C VAL A 449 19.05 0.99 35.23
N ARG A 450 19.91 1.97 35.50
CA ARG A 450 21.01 1.78 36.46
C ARG A 450 20.42 1.77 37.86
N SER A 451 20.83 0.80 38.69
CA SER A 451 20.43 0.80 40.08
C SER A 451 20.81 2.15 40.71
N PRO A 452 19.94 2.79 41.49
CA PRO A 452 20.32 3.94 42.30
C PRO A 452 21.58 3.68 43.12
N ALA A 453 21.80 2.46 43.56
CA ALA A 453 23.02 2.07 44.28
C ALA A 453 24.30 2.20 43.45
N ASP A 454 24.21 1.94 42.13
CA ASP A 454 25.35 2.08 41.21
C ASP A 454 25.68 3.57 40.93
N LEU A 455 24.73 4.47 41.16
CA LEU A 455 24.90 5.91 40.96
C LEU A 455 25.64 6.58 42.14
N ILE A 456 25.57 6.00 43.33
CA ILE A 456 26.19 6.52 44.54
C ILE A 456 27.57 5.92 44.83
N ASN A 457 28.11 5.07 43.91
CA ASN A 457 29.46 4.51 43.98
C ASN A 457 29.82 3.88 45.36
N ILE A 458 28.88 3.30 46.08
CA ILE A 458 29.13 2.56 47.33
C ILE A 458 29.84 1.26 46.96
N LYS A 459 31.13 1.18 47.31
CA LYS A 459 31.87 -0.07 47.23
C LYS A 459 31.35 -1.03 48.33
N PRO A 460 31.11 -2.28 48.04
CA PRO A 460 30.58 -3.26 49.03
C PRO A 460 31.42 -3.40 50.29
N HIS A 461 32.69 -3.02 50.29
CA HIS A 461 33.61 -3.05 51.44
C HIS A 461 33.36 -1.95 52.49
N ASP A 462 32.63 -0.87 52.16
CA ASP A 462 32.42 0.22 53.08
C ASP A 462 31.22 0.01 54.04
N VAL A 463 30.47 -1.06 53.86
CA VAL A 463 29.26 -1.37 54.63
C VAL A 463 29.49 -2.48 55.69
N MET A 464 30.59 -3.23 55.63
CA MET A 464 30.87 -4.34 56.56
C MET A 464 31.79 -4.01 57.73
N ASN A 465 32.25 -2.75 57.84
CA ASN A 465 33.14 -2.33 58.92
C ASN A 465 32.53 -1.18 59.75
N LYS A 466 31.30 -1.31 60.18
CA LYS A 466 30.72 -0.51 61.26
C LYS A 466 29.96 -1.40 62.21
#